data_f8488115325b98dd9cc006d2011fcfc9
#
_entry.id   f8488115325b98dd9cc006d2011fcfc9
#
_cell.length_a   1.000
_cell.length_b   1.000
_cell.length_c   1.000
_cell.angle_alpha   90.00
_cell.angle_beta   90.00
_cell.angle_gamma   90.00
#
_symmetry.space_group_name_H-M   'P 1'
#
loop_
_entity.id
_entity.type
_entity.pdbx_description
1 polymer ?
#
loop_
_entity_poly.entity_id
_entity_poly.type
_entity_poly.pdbx_seq_one_letter_code
_entity_poly.pdbx_strand_id
1 'polypeptide(L)'
;MAYIAVLPLAAQYLLAIYDRLKGIRGRALLAAVFLVLTLTSGAMSLAREAISRYALFSPQDVEAAEFVKENTERDAVFLTDTDHINPVSVLAGRTVVCGPDLYLWWHGFAQEFTARSAYIQETYANPSFEALAQYDIDYVYIGATERGYGADVDWFAQNLTLVYDSGGIQIYAVPED
;
A
#
# COMPACT_ATOMS: atom_id res chain seq x y z
N MET A 1 -13.18 18.44 -3.60
CA MET A 1 -13.78 19.83 -3.67
C MET A 1 -15.25 19.84 -4.13
N ALA A 2 -15.69 18.98 -5.06
CA ALA A 2 -17.08 18.94 -5.56
C ALA A 2 -18.14 18.72 -4.47
N TYR A 3 -17.89 17.90 -3.47
CA TYR A 3 -18.84 17.60 -2.38
C TYR A 3 -19.21 18.83 -1.52
N ILE A 4 -18.28 19.76 -1.30
CA ILE A 4 -18.53 20.96 -0.50
C ILE A 4 -19.55 21.87 -1.19
N ALA A 5 -19.52 21.95 -2.50
CA ALA A 5 -20.49 22.74 -3.28
C ALA A 5 -21.86 22.09 -3.36
N VAL A 6 -21.96 20.76 -3.27
CA VAL A 6 -23.22 20.02 -3.33
C VAL A 6 -24.00 20.06 -2.01
N LEU A 7 -23.30 20.14 -0.87
CA LEU A 7 -23.95 20.14 0.46
C LEU A 7 -24.99 21.23 0.65
N PRO A 8 -24.76 22.53 0.33
CA PRO A 8 -25.79 23.58 0.44
C PRO A 8 -27.00 23.33 -0.46
N LEU A 9 -26.80 22.83 -1.68
CA LEU A 9 -27.88 22.50 -2.61
C LEU A 9 -28.73 21.35 -2.08
N ALA A 10 -28.09 20.30 -1.54
CA ALA A 10 -28.79 19.18 -0.91
C ALA A 10 -29.62 19.65 0.30
N ALA A 11 -29.06 20.50 1.16
CA ALA A 11 -29.74 21.06 2.31
C ALA A 11 -30.96 21.91 1.88
N GLN A 12 -30.81 22.78 0.89
CA GLN A 12 -31.92 23.58 0.33
C GLN A 12 -33.01 22.68 -0.25
N TYR A 13 -32.64 21.63 -0.95
CA TYR A 13 -33.60 20.67 -1.53
C TYR A 13 -34.39 19.93 -0.44
N LEU A 14 -33.72 19.47 0.61
CA LEU A 14 -34.39 18.83 1.76
C LEU A 14 -35.33 19.76 2.48
N LEU A 15 -34.97 21.03 2.68
CA LEU A 15 -35.84 22.04 3.26
C LEU A 15 -37.04 22.30 2.36
N ALA A 16 -36.87 22.40 1.05
CA ALA A 16 -37.95 22.55 0.09
C ALA A 16 -38.95 21.38 0.11
N ILE A 17 -38.42 20.13 0.23
CA ILE A 17 -39.26 18.94 0.41
C ILE A 17 -40.06 19.04 1.71
N TYR A 18 -39.39 19.37 2.82
CA TYR A 18 -40.03 19.52 4.13
C TYR A 18 -41.16 20.56 4.10
N ASP A 19 -40.99 21.67 3.37
CA ASP A 19 -41.97 22.69 3.20
C ASP A 19 -43.17 22.25 2.31
N ARG A 20 -42.93 21.46 1.28
CA ARG A 20 -44.00 20.87 0.45
C ARG A 20 -44.88 19.90 1.24
N LEU A 21 -44.32 19.26 2.28
CA LEU A 21 -45.05 18.34 3.15
C LEU A 21 -45.91 19.02 4.25
N LYS A 22 -46.16 20.35 4.15
CA LYS A 22 -46.93 21.12 5.16
C LYS A 22 -48.34 20.57 5.45
N GLY A 23 -48.93 19.86 4.49
CA GLY A 23 -50.26 19.23 4.66
C GLY A 23 -50.22 17.86 5.38
N ILE A 24 -49.05 17.28 5.62
CA ILE A 24 -48.95 15.95 6.22
C ILE A 24 -48.79 16.07 7.74
N ARG A 25 -49.78 15.50 8.47
CA ARG A 25 -49.68 15.34 9.93
C ARG A 25 -48.53 14.40 10.26
N GLY A 26 -47.53 14.83 11.05
CA GLY A 26 -46.38 14.04 11.40
C GLY A 26 -45.13 14.26 10.52
N ARG A 27 -45.13 15.27 9.61
CA ARG A 27 -43.95 15.61 8.79
C ARG A 27 -42.68 15.84 9.61
N ALA A 28 -42.80 16.41 10.81
CA ALA A 28 -41.71 16.64 11.72
C ALA A 28 -41.11 15.30 12.22
N LEU A 29 -41.98 14.34 12.51
CA LEU A 29 -41.53 12.98 12.91
C LEU A 29 -40.82 12.28 11.75
N LEU A 30 -41.38 12.38 10.54
CA LEU A 30 -40.70 11.81 9.35
C LEU A 30 -39.33 12.44 9.10
N ALA A 31 -39.21 13.76 9.23
CA ALA A 31 -37.95 14.46 9.10
C ALA A 31 -36.97 14.06 10.20
N ALA A 32 -37.45 13.92 11.45
CA ALA A 32 -36.59 13.47 12.56
C ALA A 32 -36.09 12.04 12.37
N VAL A 33 -36.94 11.11 11.94
CA VAL A 33 -36.55 9.72 11.62
C VAL A 33 -35.50 9.70 10.49
N PHE A 34 -35.75 10.47 9.42
CA PHE A 34 -34.81 10.58 8.32
C PHE A 34 -33.43 11.12 8.77
N LEU A 35 -33.41 12.18 9.58
CA LEU A 35 -32.20 12.75 10.12
C LEU A 35 -31.48 11.77 11.03
N VAL A 36 -32.20 11.10 11.93
CA VAL A 36 -31.61 10.10 12.82
C VAL A 36 -30.94 8.97 12.00
N LEU A 37 -31.63 8.42 11.03
CA LEU A 37 -31.09 7.36 10.17
C LEU A 37 -29.83 7.81 9.43
N THR A 38 -29.89 9.03 8.85
CA THR A 38 -28.75 9.57 8.09
C THR A 38 -27.54 9.89 8.98
N LEU A 39 -27.80 10.54 10.13
CA LEU A 39 -26.74 10.90 11.07
C LEU A 39 -26.16 9.68 11.78
N THR A 40 -26.97 8.66 12.08
CA THR A 40 -26.49 7.40 12.69
C THR A 40 -25.47 6.69 11.80
N SER A 41 -25.72 6.63 10.50
CA SER A 41 -24.78 6.04 9.54
C SER A 41 -23.41 6.75 9.58
N GLY A 42 -23.43 8.09 9.54
CA GLY A 42 -22.19 8.90 9.64
C GLY A 42 -21.49 8.74 11.00
N ALA A 43 -22.28 8.76 12.09
CA ALA A 43 -21.75 8.58 13.44
C ALA A 43 -21.13 7.19 13.65
N MET A 44 -21.73 6.13 13.11
CA MET A 44 -21.17 4.79 13.14
C MET A 44 -19.86 4.68 12.35
N SER A 45 -19.77 5.33 11.19
CA SER A 45 -18.54 5.38 10.40
C SER A 45 -17.42 6.10 11.17
N LEU A 46 -17.72 7.25 11.77
CA LEU A 46 -16.76 7.99 12.60
C LEU A 46 -16.34 7.19 13.84
N ALA A 47 -17.30 6.54 14.52
CA ALA A 47 -17.01 5.71 15.69
C ALA A 47 -16.10 4.54 15.31
N ARG A 48 -16.36 3.85 14.19
CA ARG A 48 -15.51 2.78 13.68
C ARG A 48 -14.10 3.29 13.45
N GLU A 49 -13.94 4.42 12.78
CA GLU A 49 -12.64 4.99 12.47
C GLU A 49 -11.89 5.40 13.75
N ALA A 50 -12.59 6.01 14.71
CA ALA A 50 -12.01 6.44 15.97
C ALA A 50 -11.49 5.29 16.85
N ILE A 51 -12.10 4.10 16.76
CA ILE A 51 -11.66 2.91 17.50
C ILE A 51 -10.74 1.99 16.68
N SER A 52 -10.61 2.26 15.38
CA SER A 52 -9.76 1.49 14.47
C SER A 52 -8.29 1.70 14.84
N ARG A 53 -7.58 0.61 15.01
CA ARG A 53 -6.14 0.59 15.28
C ARG A 53 -5.46 -0.28 14.25
N TYR A 54 -5.39 0.19 13.03
CA TYR A 54 -4.59 -0.47 12.01
C TYR A 54 -3.37 0.41 11.68
N ALA A 55 -2.24 -0.23 11.47
CA ALA A 55 -1.04 0.38 10.94
C ALA A 55 -0.80 -0.22 9.54
N LEU A 56 -0.51 0.62 8.57
CA LEU A 56 -0.15 0.16 7.22
C LEU A 56 1.25 -0.46 7.22
N PHE A 57 2.14 0.08 8.04
CA PHE A 57 3.50 -0.40 8.20
C PHE A 57 3.74 -0.77 9.66
N SER A 58 4.46 -1.84 9.89
CA SER A 58 4.96 -2.19 11.21
C SER A 58 6.09 -1.23 11.63
N PRO A 59 6.41 -1.12 12.93
CA PRO A 59 7.61 -0.37 13.34
C PRO A 59 8.89 -0.86 12.68
N GLN A 60 9.00 -2.16 12.41
CA GLN A 60 10.12 -2.79 11.74
C GLN A 60 10.23 -2.35 10.27
N ASP A 61 9.09 -2.26 9.56
CA ASP A 61 9.06 -1.74 8.19
C ASP A 61 9.53 -0.29 8.12
N VAL A 62 9.11 0.53 9.08
CA VAL A 62 9.53 1.94 9.17
C VAL A 62 11.04 2.04 9.42
N GLU A 63 11.56 1.27 10.37
CA GLU A 63 13.00 1.24 10.69
C GLU A 63 13.83 0.80 9.49
N ALA A 64 13.42 -0.28 8.81
CA ALA A 64 14.08 -0.76 7.60
C ALA A 64 14.04 0.27 6.47
N ALA A 65 12.92 0.95 6.29
CA ALA A 65 12.78 1.99 5.28
C ALA A 65 13.63 3.23 5.59
N GLU A 66 13.77 3.62 6.85
CA GLU A 66 14.69 4.70 7.27
C GLU A 66 16.14 4.29 6.97
N PHE A 67 16.55 3.05 7.30
CA PHE A 67 17.86 2.53 6.93
C PHE A 67 18.10 2.62 5.42
N VAL A 68 17.17 2.12 4.60
CA VAL A 68 17.26 2.17 3.13
C VAL A 68 17.41 3.62 2.66
N LYS A 69 16.62 4.53 3.17
CA LYS A 69 16.63 5.94 2.78
C LYS A 69 17.96 6.63 3.08
N GLU A 70 18.62 6.27 4.17
CA GLU A 70 19.84 6.93 4.65
C GLU A 70 21.13 6.26 4.12
N ASN A 71 21.08 4.97 3.77
CA ASN A 71 22.27 4.16 3.50
C ASN A 71 22.32 3.58 2.09
N THR A 72 21.41 3.94 1.19
CA THR A 72 21.44 3.48 -0.21
C THR A 72 21.32 4.65 -1.17
N GLU A 73 21.77 4.47 -2.40
CA GLU A 73 21.71 5.46 -3.47
C GLU A 73 20.25 5.77 -3.81
N ARG A 74 20.00 7.00 -4.29
CA ARG A 74 18.65 7.47 -4.53
C ARG A 74 17.94 6.75 -5.69
N ASP A 75 18.71 6.31 -6.65
CA ASP A 75 18.31 5.57 -7.84
C ASP A 75 18.48 4.04 -7.71
N ALA A 76 18.92 3.56 -6.55
CA ALA A 76 19.09 2.14 -6.28
C ALA A 76 17.82 1.33 -6.56
N VAL A 77 18.00 0.18 -7.21
CA VAL A 77 16.96 -0.77 -7.60
C VAL A 77 16.90 -1.91 -6.60
N PHE A 78 15.72 -2.12 -6.06
CA PHE A 78 15.47 -3.18 -5.07
C PHE A 78 14.67 -4.34 -5.66
N LEU A 79 15.13 -5.55 -5.42
CA LEU A 79 14.28 -6.74 -5.49
C LEU A 79 13.45 -6.79 -4.20
N THR A 80 12.12 -6.76 -4.33
CA THR A 80 11.17 -6.82 -3.24
C THR A 80 9.82 -7.33 -3.77
N ASP A 81 8.85 -7.50 -2.90
CA ASP A 81 7.50 -7.89 -3.29
C ASP A 81 6.80 -6.84 -4.19
N THR A 82 5.60 -7.19 -4.64
CA THR A 82 4.76 -6.32 -5.51
C THR A 82 3.58 -5.69 -4.77
N ASP A 83 3.59 -5.69 -3.43
CA ASP A 83 2.51 -5.10 -2.66
C ASP A 83 2.50 -3.57 -2.80
N HIS A 84 1.31 -2.98 -2.73
CA HIS A 84 1.15 -1.53 -2.71
C HIS A 84 1.58 -0.90 -1.36
N ILE A 85 1.68 -1.71 -0.29
CA ILE A 85 2.21 -1.32 1.02
C ILE A 85 3.67 -1.79 1.13
N ASN A 86 4.49 -1.42 0.17
CA ASN A 86 5.91 -1.80 0.16
C ASN A 86 6.75 -0.70 0.83
N PRO A 87 7.49 -1.00 1.92
CA PRO A 87 8.25 0.01 2.66
C PRO A 87 9.37 0.66 1.85
N VAL A 88 10.00 -0.10 0.95
CA VAL A 88 11.12 0.39 0.11
C VAL A 88 10.65 1.46 -0.86
N SER A 89 9.57 1.22 -1.58
CA SER A 89 9.04 2.19 -2.56
C SER A 89 8.26 3.33 -1.91
N VAL A 90 7.41 3.03 -0.89
CA VAL A 90 6.48 4.00 -0.30
C VAL A 90 7.14 4.90 0.74
N LEU A 91 7.98 4.34 1.62
CA LEU A 91 8.61 5.10 2.71
C LEU A 91 10.02 5.57 2.36
N ALA A 92 10.84 4.72 1.74
CA ALA A 92 12.20 5.05 1.38
C ALA A 92 12.32 5.74 0.01
N GLY A 93 11.33 5.59 -0.87
CA GLY A 93 11.30 6.22 -2.20
C GLY A 93 12.40 5.67 -3.13
N ARG A 94 12.67 4.37 -3.06
CA ARG A 94 13.61 3.68 -3.96
C ARG A 94 12.87 2.99 -5.09
N THR A 95 13.58 2.70 -6.17
CA THR A 95 13.06 1.95 -7.30
C THR A 95 12.89 0.49 -6.94
N VAL A 96 11.79 -0.13 -7.37
CA VAL A 96 11.52 -1.57 -7.22
C VAL A 96 11.35 -2.20 -8.60
N VAL A 97 11.69 -3.48 -8.73
CA VAL A 97 11.61 -4.22 -10.01
C VAL A 97 10.19 -4.21 -10.58
N CYS A 98 9.18 -4.30 -9.72
CA CYS A 98 7.78 -4.25 -10.13
C CYS A 98 6.93 -3.52 -9.09
N GLY A 99 6.09 -2.61 -9.56
CA GLY A 99 5.09 -1.94 -8.73
C GLY A 99 3.82 -2.78 -8.52
N PRO A 100 2.83 -2.25 -7.79
CA PRO A 100 1.60 -2.95 -7.44
C PRO A 100 0.75 -3.31 -8.65
N ASP A 101 0.15 -4.51 -8.62
CA ASP A 101 -0.72 -5.07 -9.66
C ASP A 101 -1.87 -4.13 -10.06
N LEU A 102 -2.58 -3.61 -9.06
CA LEU A 102 -3.76 -2.79 -9.25
C LEU A 102 -3.48 -1.54 -10.09
N TYR A 103 -2.36 -0.88 -9.85
CA TYR A 103 -1.97 0.32 -10.60
C TYR A 103 -1.50 -0.04 -12.01
N LEU A 104 -0.67 -1.07 -12.15
CA LEU A 104 -0.16 -1.51 -13.44
C LEU A 104 -1.28 -2.03 -14.35
N TRP A 105 -2.22 -2.78 -13.77
CA TRP A 105 -3.35 -3.32 -14.52
C TRP A 105 -4.28 -2.22 -15.07
N TRP A 106 -4.61 -1.24 -14.27
CA TRP A 106 -5.48 -0.13 -14.69
C TRP A 106 -4.82 0.79 -15.72
N HIS A 107 -3.51 0.82 -15.77
CA HIS A 107 -2.75 1.56 -16.78
C HIS A 107 -2.39 0.73 -18.02
N GLY A 108 -2.85 -0.50 -18.14
CA GLY A 108 -2.67 -1.34 -19.32
C GLY A 108 -1.39 -2.19 -19.32
N PHE A 109 -0.65 -2.27 -18.20
CA PHE A 109 0.60 -3.01 -18.06
C PHE A 109 0.44 -4.39 -17.41
N ALA A 110 -0.73 -5.04 -17.62
CA ALA A 110 -1.02 -6.33 -16.99
C ALA A 110 -0.06 -7.45 -17.40
N GLN A 111 0.40 -7.45 -18.65
CA GLN A 111 1.35 -8.46 -19.14
C GLN A 111 2.73 -8.29 -18.53
N GLU A 112 3.23 -7.07 -18.48
CA GLU A 112 4.49 -6.69 -17.86
C GLU A 112 4.48 -7.01 -16.37
N PHE A 113 3.37 -6.71 -15.67
CA PHE A 113 3.19 -7.08 -14.28
C PHE A 113 3.32 -8.59 -14.09
N THR A 114 2.59 -9.40 -14.90
CA THR A 114 2.62 -10.85 -14.78
C THR A 114 4.02 -11.41 -14.99
N ALA A 115 4.74 -10.91 -16.00
CA ALA A 115 6.10 -11.34 -16.30
C ALA A 115 7.08 -10.98 -15.17
N ARG A 116 7.03 -9.72 -14.68
CA ARG A 116 7.94 -9.26 -13.61
C ARG A 116 7.61 -9.88 -12.27
N SER A 117 6.34 -10.10 -11.93
CA SER A 117 5.94 -10.76 -10.69
C SER A 117 6.41 -12.22 -10.67
N ALA A 118 6.28 -12.94 -11.80
CA ALA A 118 6.80 -14.30 -11.92
C ALA A 118 8.33 -14.33 -11.79
N TYR A 119 9.03 -13.38 -12.43
CA TYR A 119 10.48 -13.23 -12.31
C TYR A 119 10.90 -12.98 -10.85
N ILE A 120 10.23 -12.09 -10.12
CA ILE A 120 10.53 -11.80 -8.71
C ILE A 120 10.43 -13.08 -7.87
N GLN A 121 9.33 -13.82 -7.98
CA GLN A 121 9.13 -15.05 -7.23
C GLN A 121 10.18 -16.11 -7.57
N GLU A 122 10.49 -16.28 -8.86
CA GLU A 122 11.53 -17.21 -9.32
C GLU A 122 12.92 -16.82 -8.81
N THR A 123 13.25 -15.52 -8.84
CA THR A 123 14.56 -15.02 -8.37
C THR A 123 14.72 -15.23 -6.86
N TYR A 124 13.64 -15.10 -6.07
CA TYR A 124 13.71 -15.42 -4.64
C TYR A 124 13.90 -16.93 -4.39
N ALA A 125 13.17 -17.77 -5.11
CA ALA A 125 13.23 -19.22 -4.93
C ALA A 125 14.50 -19.87 -5.51
N ASN A 126 15.02 -19.33 -6.63
CA ASN A 126 16.18 -19.85 -7.36
C ASN A 126 17.13 -18.68 -7.72
N PRO A 127 17.77 -18.04 -6.73
CA PRO A 127 18.59 -16.86 -6.96
C PRO A 127 19.87 -17.18 -7.73
N SER A 128 20.29 -16.23 -8.59
CA SER A 128 21.56 -16.26 -9.29
C SER A 128 22.01 -14.82 -9.63
N PHE A 129 23.32 -14.62 -9.83
CA PHE A 129 23.83 -13.31 -10.26
C PHE A 129 23.28 -12.90 -11.63
N GLU A 130 23.08 -13.86 -12.55
CA GLU A 130 22.45 -13.58 -13.84
C GLU A 130 21.01 -13.08 -13.70
N ALA A 131 20.24 -13.68 -12.79
CA ALA A 131 18.90 -13.20 -12.48
C ALA A 131 18.95 -11.78 -11.90
N LEU A 132 19.81 -11.48 -10.94
CA LEU A 132 19.92 -10.14 -10.35
C LEU A 132 20.35 -9.09 -11.38
N ALA A 133 21.25 -9.42 -12.29
CA ALA A 133 21.71 -8.52 -13.34
C ALA A 133 20.62 -8.18 -14.40
N GLN A 134 19.59 -9.01 -14.54
CA GLN A 134 18.53 -8.80 -15.56
C GLN A 134 17.80 -7.45 -15.42
N TYR A 135 17.67 -6.95 -14.20
CA TYR A 135 17.03 -5.67 -13.87
C TYR A 135 17.93 -4.72 -13.10
N ASP A 136 19.23 -4.89 -13.21
CA ASP A 136 20.24 -4.06 -12.53
C ASP A 136 19.92 -3.91 -11.03
N ILE A 137 19.70 -5.04 -10.34
CA ILE A 137 19.32 -5.05 -8.92
C ILE A 137 20.52 -4.75 -8.04
N ASP A 138 20.46 -3.67 -7.28
CA ASP A 138 21.48 -3.25 -6.34
C ASP A 138 21.29 -3.86 -4.95
N TYR A 139 20.05 -4.07 -4.55
CA TYR A 139 19.71 -4.58 -3.21
C TYR A 139 18.59 -5.61 -3.26
N VAL A 140 18.65 -6.58 -2.35
CA VAL A 140 17.60 -7.58 -2.13
C VAL A 140 17.01 -7.38 -0.74
N TYR A 141 15.72 -7.11 -0.68
CA TYR A 141 14.96 -6.99 0.57
C TYR A 141 14.26 -8.31 0.87
N ILE A 142 14.39 -8.84 2.10
CA ILE A 142 13.77 -10.11 2.52
C ILE A 142 13.00 -9.88 3.81
N GLY A 143 11.70 -9.68 3.69
CA GLY A 143 10.74 -9.63 4.78
C GLY A 143 9.90 -10.92 4.88
N ALA A 144 8.73 -10.81 5.47
CA ALA A 144 7.83 -11.95 5.63
C ALA A 144 7.21 -12.41 4.30
N THR A 145 6.88 -11.47 3.41
CA THR A 145 6.29 -11.75 2.10
C THR A 145 7.26 -12.49 1.19
N GLU A 146 8.51 -12.03 1.12
CA GLU A 146 9.56 -12.62 0.29
C GLU A 146 9.93 -14.03 0.75
N ARG A 147 9.95 -14.27 2.07
CA ARG A 147 10.08 -15.63 2.62
C ARG A 147 8.91 -16.52 2.21
N GLY A 148 7.71 -15.95 2.08
CA GLY A 148 6.52 -16.65 1.58
C GLY A 148 6.63 -17.08 0.12
N TYR A 149 7.48 -16.44 -0.68
CA TYR A 149 7.83 -16.86 -2.04
C TYR A 149 8.82 -18.04 -2.08
N GLY A 150 9.28 -18.48 -0.93
CA GLY A 150 10.29 -19.55 -0.83
C GLY A 150 11.71 -19.06 -1.02
N ALA A 151 11.99 -17.81 -0.61
CA ALA A 151 13.32 -17.20 -0.76
C ALA A 151 14.43 -18.09 -0.19
N ASP A 152 15.44 -18.39 -1.00
CA ASP A 152 16.67 -19.08 -0.59
C ASP A 152 17.59 -18.11 0.19
N VAL A 153 17.21 -17.89 1.45
CA VAL A 153 17.96 -16.98 2.35
C VAL A 153 19.41 -17.40 2.51
N ASP A 154 19.69 -18.70 2.46
CA ASP A 154 21.05 -19.24 2.61
C ASP A 154 21.92 -18.85 1.41
N TRP A 155 21.37 -18.89 0.21
CA TRP A 155 22.08 -18.43 -0.98
C TRP A 155 22.41 -16.93 -0.89
N PHE A 156 21.43 -16.10 -0.54
CA PHE A 156 21.65 -14.65 -0.38
C PHE A 156 22.71 -14.36 0.68
N ALA A 157 22.66 -15.03 1.83
CA ALA A 157 23.63 -14.85 2.90
C ALA A 157 25.04 -15.29 2.54
N GLN A 158 25.19 -16.27 1.64
CA GLN A 158 26.51 -16.78 1.20
C GLN A 158 27.13 -15.95 0.08
N ASN A 159 26.31 -15.33 -0.78
CA ASN A 159 26.76 -14.71 -2.02
C ASN A 159 26.66 -13.16 -2.01
N LEU A 160 25.83 -12.57 -1.14
CA LEU A 160 25.63 -11.13 -1.06
C LEU A 160 26.11 -10.57 0.28
N THR A 161 26.27 -9.26 0.35
CA THR A 161 26.67 -8.57 1.59
C THR A 161 25.44 -8.18 2.40
N LEU A 162 25.27 -8.75 3.59
CA LEU A 162 24.21 -8.35 4.53
C LEU A 162 24.50 -6.94 5.04
N VAL A 163 23.62 -5.98 4.75
CA VAL A 163 23.74 -4.57 5.16
C VAL A 163 22.74 -4.17 6.23
N TYR A 164 21.65 -4.93 6.40
CA TYR A 164 20.64 -4.69 7.44
C TYR A 164 20.05 -6.01 7.92
N ASP A 165 19.90 -6.18 9.25
CA ASP A 165 19.21 -7.32 9.87
C ASP A 165 18.56 -6.86 11.18
N SER A 166 17.29 -6.60 11.14
CA SER A 166 16.49 -6.24 12.31
C SER A 166 15.01 -6.58 12.11
N GLY A 167 14.32 -6.98 13.19
CA GLY A 167 12.87 -7.18 13.19
C GLY A 167 12.36 -8.25 12.24
N GLY A 168 13.21 -9.19 11.80
CA GLY A 168 12.87 -10.21 10.81
C GLY A 168 12.98 -9.74 9.36
N ILE A 169 13.52 -8.55 9.14
CA ILE A 169 13.83 -7.99 7.82
C ILE A 169 15.34 -8.05 7.60
N GLN A 170 15.75 -8.54 6.44
CA GLN A 170 17.13 -8.57 6.00
C GLN A 170 17.27 -7.84 4.66
N ILE A 171 18.34 -7.06 4.52
CA ILE A 171 18.66 -6.38 3.27
C ILE A 171 20.10 -6.74 2.89
N TYR A 172 20.26 -7.17 1.66
CA TYR A 172 21.55 -7.57 1.11
C TYR A 172 21.92 -6.65 -0.05
N ALA A 173 23.18 -6.19 -0.08
CA ALA A 173 23.74 -5.47 -1.22
C ALA A 173 24.29 -6.46 -2.23
N VAL A 174 23.98 -6.26 -3.50
CA VAL A 174 24.55 -7.02 -4.63
C VAL A 174 25.94 -6.45 -4.92
N PRO A 175 26.98 -7.27 -5.12
CA PRO A 175 28.31 -6.78 -5.48
C PRO A 175 28.27 -6.02 -6.82
N GLU A 176 28.93 -4.86 -6.88
CA GLU A 176 29.21 -4.18 -8.15
C GLU A 176 30.24 -5.03 -8.95
N ASP A 177 30.01 -5.24 -10.25
CA ASP A 177 30.94 -5.93 -11.16
C ASP A 177 32.23 -5.11 -11.44
#